data_2c7b3d5252a6979cf664cacbeb9bf8d4
#
_entry.id   2c7b3d5252a6979cf664cacbeb9bf8d4
#
_cell.length_a   1.000
_cell.length_b   1.000
_cell.length_c   1.000
_cell.angle_alpha   90.00
_cell.angle_beta   90.00
_cell.angle_gamma   90.00
#
_symmetry.space_group_name_H-M   'P 1'
#
loop_
_entity.id
_entity.type
_entity.pdbx_description
1 polymer ?
#
loop_
_entity_poly.entity_id
_entity_poly.type
_entity_poly.pdbx_seq_one_letter_code
_entity_poly.pdbx_strand_id
1 'polypeptide(L)'
;MQMKILMCSVPDGSLSNTLKPLLPRGNHYQVPIQPVGILRLMTWIEKKGYSSDIYDINNLRPSDEELIENFKRTKPTVVGLSATLSHCYPNVKRISKILRKLFPNIWIVLGVI
;
A
#
# COMPACT_ATOMS: atom_id res chain seq x y z
N MET A 1 23.11 7.97 -4.48
CA MET A 1 21.78 7.43 -4.81
C MET A 1 20.76 7.92 -3.79
N GLN A 2 19.73 8.55 -4.26
CA GLN A 2 18.70 9.07 -3.38
C GLN A 2 17.71 7.96 -3.04
N MET A 3 17.52 7.69 -1.74
CA MET A 3 16.53 6.72 -1.28
C MET A 3 15.13 7.33 -1.33
N LYS A 4 14.24 6.66 -2.04
CA LYS A 4 12.86 7.08 -2.17
C LYS A 4 11.96 6.01 -1.57
N ILE A 5 11.37 6.32 -0.42
CA ILE A 5 10.59 5.37 0.37
C ILE A 5 9.11 5.62 0.12
N LEU A 6 8.40 4.57 -0.27
CA LEU A 6 6.95 4.61 -0.44
C LEU A 6 6.32 3.61 0.53
N MET A 7 5.45 4.10 1.41
CA MET A 7 4.72 3.27 2.36
C MET A 7 3.33 2.99 1.81
N CYS A 8 2.96 1.73 1.72
CA CYS A 8 1.69 1.31 1.18
C CYS A 8 0.85 0.59 2.22
N SER A 9 -0.41 0.98 2.37
CA SER A 9 -1.38 0.19 3.10
C SER A 9 -1.94 -0.90 2.18
N VAL A 10 -1.99 -2.14 2.67
CA VAL A 10 -2.43 -3.28 1.85
C VAL A 10 -3.89 -3.58 2.12
N PRO A 11 -4.72 -3.71 1.08
CA PRO A 11 -6.13 -4.02 1.25
C PRO A 11 -6.37 -5.40 1.84
N ASP A 12 -7.37 -5.48 2.72
CA ASP A 12 -7.98 -6.74 3.09
C ASP A 12 -8.87 -7.19 1.93
N GLY A 13 -8.48 -8.24 1.26
CA GLY A 13 -9.10 -8.66 0.01
C GLY A 13 -10.42 -9.39 0.15
N SER A 14 -10.67 -10.06 1.29
CA SER A 14 -11.78 -10.99 1.36
C SER A 14 -13.11 -10.33 1.70
N LEU A 15 -13.15 -9.56 2.76
CA LEU A 15 -14.39 -9.00 3.27
C LEU A 15 -14.99 -7.95 2.32
N SER A 16 -14.16 -7.06 1.83
CA SER A 16 -14.63 -5.99 0.96
C SER A 16 -15.14 -6.51 -0.38
N ASN A 17 -14.53 -7.56 -0.92
CA ASN A 17 -15.00 -8.17 -2.16
C ASN A 17 -16.34 -8.91 -1.95
N THR A 18 -16.53 -9.51 -0.79
CA THR A 18 -17.78 -10.20 -0.45
C THR A 18 -18.92 -9.22 -0.21
N LEU A 19 -18.65 -8.12 0.48
CA LEU A 19 -19.68 -7.16 0.84
C LEU A 19 -19.97 -6.11 -0.23
N LYS A 20 -19.05 -5.89 -1.15
CA LYS A 20 -19.16 -4.86 -2.17
C LYS A 20 -20.46 -4.91 -2.97
N PRO A 21 -20.95 -6.10 -3.39
CA PRO A 21 -22.23 -6.16 -4.09
C PRO A 21 -23.45 -5.84 -3.21
N LEU A 22 -23.31 -5.92 -1.89
CA LEU A 22 -24.39 -5.69 -0.94
C LEU A 22 -24.44 -4.25 -0.45
N LEU A 23 -23.41 -3.46 -0.74
CA LEU A 23 -23.32 -2.08 -0.26
C LEU A 23 -23.86 -1.12 -1.31
N PRO A 24 -24.54 -0.05 -0.88
CA PRO A 24 -24.97 0.98 -1.80
C PRO A 24 -23.78 1.59 -2.54
N ARG A 25 -24.03 1.98 -3.77
CA ARG A 25 -23.03 2.65 -4.59
C ARG A 25 -22.67 3.98 -3.95
N GLY A 26 -21.37 4.29 -3.90
CA GLY A 26 -20.86 5.48 -3.23
C GLY A 26 -20.33 5.21 -1.85
N ASN A 27 -20.61 4.06 -1.36
CA ASN A 27 -19.92 3.38 -0.29
C ASN A 27 -19.56 4.21 0.93
N HIS A 28 -20.57 4.67 1.62
CA HIS A 28 -20.41 5.37 2.90
C HIS A 28 -20.14 4.42 4.07
N TYR A 29 -20.03 3.13 3.80
CA TYR A 29 -19.81 2.09 4.81
C TYR A 29 -18.35 1.71 4.95
N GLN A 30 -17.50 2.10 4.02
CA GLN A 30 -16.08 2.03 4.25
C GLN A 30 -15.70 3.19 5.14
N VAL A 31 -15.65 2.92 6.42
CA VAL A 31 -14.98 3.85 7.33
C VAL A 31 -13.54 3.90 6.88
N PRO A 32 -13.05 5.07 6.43
CA PRO A 32 -11.64 5.18 6.06
C PRO A 32 -10.81 4.86 7.29
N ILE A 33 -10.11 3.74 7.25
CA ILE A 33 -9.21 3.37 8.32
C ILE A 33 -7.96 4.22 8.14
N GLN A 34 -7.69 5.08 9.11
CA GLN A 34 -6.48 5.87 9.11
C GLN A 34 -5.28 4.95 9.27
N PRO A 35 -4.27 5.02 8.41
CA PRO A 35 -3.08 4.18 8.54
C PRO A 35 -2.14 4.73 9.62
N VAL A 36 -2.57 4.70 10.87
CA VAL A 36 -1.87 5.32 12.00
C VAL A 36 -0.47 4.75 12.18
N GLY A 37 -0.33 3.43 12.05
CA GLY A 37 0.97 2.77 12.17
C GLY A 37 1.96 3.25 11.11
N ILE A 38 1.50 3.38 9.88
CA ILE A 38 2.34 3.90 8.77
C ILE A 38 2.73 5.35 9.06
N LEU A 39 1.78 6.18 9.47
CA LEU A 39 2.04 7.59 9.75
C LEU A 39 3.05 7.77 10.87
N ARG A 40 2.97 6.94 11.91
CA ARG A 40 3.96 6.96 13.00
C ARG A 40 5.34 6.55 12.52
N LEU A 41 5.42 5.54 11.68
CA LEU A 41 6.69 5.08 11.10
C LEU A 41 7.29 6.16 10.20
N MET A 42 6.48 6.82 9.40
CA MET A 42 6.93 7.93 8.55
C MET A 42 7.51 9.07 9.37
N THR A 43 6.88 9.41 10.49
CA THR A 43 7.40 10.44 11.40
C THR A 43 8.77 10.02 11.94
N TRP A 44 8.93 8.76 12.32
CA TRP A 44 10.20 8.25 12.82
C TRP A 44 11.29 8.28 11.74
N ILE A 45 10.95 7.88 10.52
CA ILE A 45 11.84 7.92 9.37
C ILE A 45 12.33 9.35 9.11
N GLU A 46 11.41 10.31 9.18
CA GLU A 46 11.73 11.72 9.00
C GLU A 46 12.71 12.23 10.05
N LYS A 47 12.53 11.82 11.31
CA LYS A 47 13.46 12.15 12.39
C LYS A 47 14.87 11.60 12.15
N LYS A 48 14.99 10.54 11.37
CA LYS A 48 16.29 9.95 11.01
C LYS A 48 16.91 10.59 9.77
N GLY A 49 16.29 11.63 9.22
CA GLY A 49 16.84 12.36 8.08
C GLY A 49 16.39 11.85 6.72
N TYR A 50 15.41 10.97 6.68
CA TYR A 50 14.86 10.47 5.42
C TYR A 50 13.44 10.97 5.21
N SER A 51 13.01 11.06 3.96
CA SER A 51 11.64 11.37 3.63
C SER A 51 10.93 10.12 3.07
N SER A 52 9.63 10.06 3.26
CA SER A 52 8.81 8.98 2.74
C SER A 52 7.47 9.53 2.29
N ASP A 53 6.84 8.83 1.35
CA ASP A 53 5.50 9.11 0.89
C ASP A 53 4.58 7.96 1.24
N ILE A 54 3.28 8.20 1.23
CA ILE A 54 2.27 7.18 1.48
C ILE A 54 1.43 6.95 0.23
N TYR A 55 1.14 5.68 -0.05
CA TYR A 55 0.15 5.29 -1.03
C TYR A 55 -0.90 4.44 -0.31
N ASP A 56 -2.06 5.03 -0.09
CA ASP A 56 -3.12 4.39 0.69
C ASP A 56 -3.95 3.45 -0.19
N ILE A 57 -3.34 2.36 -0.61
CA ILE A 57 -3.95 1.37 -1.49
C ILE A 57 -5.19 0.75 -0.86
N ASN A 58 -5.19 0.58 0.46
CA ASN A 58 -6.33 0.01 1.16
C ASN A 58 -7.61 0.82 0.96
N ASN A 59 -7.53 2.14 1.02
CA ASN A 59 -8.70 3.00 0.87
C ASN A 59 -8.99 3.33 -0.59
N LEU A 60 -7.97 3.49 -1.42
CA LEU A 60 -8.12 3.87 -2.82
C LEU A 60 -8.58 2.71 -3.71
N ARG A 61 -8.17 1.49 -3.37
CA ARG A 61 -8.52 0.27 -4.11
C ARG A 61 -8.25 0.37 -5.61
N PRO A 62 -7.02 0.72 -6.02
CA PRO A 62 -6.71 0.92 -7.44
C PRO A 62 -6.71 -0.39 -8.23
N SER A 63 -6.96 -0.28 -9.53
CA SER A 63 -6.76 -1.38 -10.47
C SER A 63 -5.27 -1.66 -10.67
N ASP A 64 -4.96 -2.78 -11.34
CA ASP A 64 -3.56 -3.10 -11.66
C ASP A 64 -2.93 -2.00 -12.52
N GLU A 65 -3.66 -1.47 -13.47
CA GLU A 65 -3.18 -0.39 -14.35
C GLU A 65 -2.86 0.86 -13.54
N GLU A 66 -3.71 1.22 -12.59
CA GLU A 66 -3.50 2.38 -11.73
C GLU A 66 -2.29 2.17 -10.81
N LEU A 67 -2.11 0.96 -10.28
CA LEU A 67 -0.93 0.61 -9.48
C LEU A 67 0.35 0.79 -10.30
N ILE A 68 0.37 0.24 -11.51
CA ILE A 68 1.52 0.31 -12.39
C ILE A 68 1.84 1.78 -12.72
N GLU A 69 0.83 2.56 -13.07
CA GLU A 69 1.01 3.97 -13.39
C GLU A 69 1.56 4.75 -12.20
N ASN A 70 1.01 4.54 -11.02
CA ASN A 70 1.47 5.21 -9.80
C ASN A 70 2.92 4.86 -9.48
N PHE A 71 3.28 3.58 -9.54
CA PHE A 71 4.65 3.16 -9.26
C PHE A 71 5.64 3.68 -10.29
N LYS A 72 5.26 3.72 -11.56
CA LYS A 72 6.12 4.30 -12.61
C LYS A 72 6.34 5.79 -12.40
N ARG A 73 5.32 6.50 -11.92
CA ARG A 73 5.41 7.93 -11.66
C ARG A 73 6.28 8.23 -10.44
N THR A 74 6.09 7.48 -9.37
CA THR A 74 6.79 7.73 -8.10
C THR A 74 8.20 7.17 -8.07
N LYS A 75 8.48 6.10 -8.82
CA LYS A 75 9.81 5.45 -8.93
C LYS A 75 10.44 5.20 -7.56
N PRO A 76 9.79 4.44 -6.66
CA PRO A 76 10.36 4.18 -5.34
C PRO A 76 11.57 3.26 -5.43
N THR A 77 12.48 3.41 -4.48
CA THR A 77 13.61 2.48 -4.29
C THR A 77 13.34 1.49 -3.18
N VAL A 78 12.52 1.87 -2.22
CA VAL A 78 12.08 1.02 -1.11
C VAL A 78 10.56 1.14 -0.98
N VAL A 79 9.88 0.02 -0.94
CA VAL A 79 8.43 -0.02 -0.71
C VAL A 79 8.15 -0.80 0.55
N GLY A 80 7.47 -0.17 1.50
CA GLY A 80 6.96 -0.82 2.70
C GLY A 80 5.51 -1.20 2.50
N LEU A 81 5.19 -2.47 2.72
CA LEU A 81 3.82 -2.97 2.65
C LEU A 81 3.33 -3.24 4.07
N SER A 82 2.31 -2.53 4.49
CA SER A 82 1.68 -2.71 5.79
C SER A 82 0.47 -3.64 5.65
N ALA A 83 0.57 -4.83 6.19
CA ALA A 83 -0.47 -5.85 6.12
C ALA A 83 -0.80 -6.32 7.54
N THR A 84 -1.94 -5.89 8.07
CA THR A 84 -2.32 -6.17 9.45
C THR A 84 -3.06 -7.49 9.64
N LEU A 85 -3.65 -8.03 8.57
CA LEU A 85 -4.46 -9.23 8.64
C LEU A 85 -3.98 -10.26 7.62
N SER A 86 -4.17 -11.54 7.93
CA SER A 86 -3.84 -12.62 7.00
C SER A 86 -4.59 -12.52 5.68
N HIS A 87 -5.77 -11.91 5.67
CA HIS A 87 -6.58 -11.68 4.47
C HIS A 87 -5.93 -10.69 3.50
N CYS A 88 -4.87 -9.99 3.92
CA CYS A 88 -4.12 -9.10 3.04
C CYS A 88 -3.17 -9.85 2.12
N TYR A 89 -2.88 -11.12 2.39
CA TYR A 89 -1.86 -11.88 1.66
C TYR A 89 -2.06 -11.89 0.13
N PRO A 90 -3.27 -12.10 -0.41
CA PRO A 90 -3.45 -12.06 -1.87
C PRO A 90 -3.06 -10.72 -2.47
N ASN A 91 -3.34 -9.63 -1.80
CA ASN A 91 -2.96 -8.29 -2.26
C ASN A 91 -1.48 -8.01 -2.07
N VAL A 92 -0.87 -8.52 -1.00
CA VAL A 92 0.58 -8.46 -0.83
C VAL A 92 1.26 -9.12 -2.01
N LYS A 93 0.81 -10.31 -2.36
CA LYS A 93 1.35 -11.08 -3.48
C LYS A 93 1.17 -10.33 -4.81
N ARG A 94 -0.02 -9.80 -5.05
CA ARG A 94 -0.35 -9.03 -6.26
C ARG A 94 0.55 -7.80 -6.39
N ILE A 95 0.62 -6.99 -5.35
CA ILE A 95 1.41 -5.76 -5.35
C ILE A 95 2.90 -6.07 -5.50
N SER A 96 3.39 -7.07 -4.78
CA SER A 96 4.80 -7.48 -4.85
C SER A 96 5.19 -7.94 -6.25
N LYS A 97 4.32 -8.70 -6.92
CA LYS A 97 4.58 -9.13 -8.29
C LYS A 97 4.68 -7.95 -9.26
N ILE A 98 3.78 -6.99 -9.13
CA ILE A 98 3.80 -5.79 -9.97
C ILE A 98 5.10 -5.02 -9.75
N LEU A 99 5.46 -4.78 -8.49
CA LEU A 99 6.67 -4.06 -8.13
C LEU A 99 7.93 -4.75 -8.65
N ARG A 100 8.01 -6.07 -8.46
CA ARG A 100 9.19 -6.83 -8.87
C ARG A 100 9.35 -6.84 -10.38
N LYS A 101 8.24 -6.85 -11.11
CA LYS A 101 8.27 -6.79 -12.57
C LYS A 101 8.70 -5.41 -13.07
N LEU A 102 8.23 -4.34 -12.42
CA LEU A 102 8.59 -2.97 -12.81
C LEU A 102 10.01 -2.61 -12.40
N PHE A 103 10.42 -3.03 -11.23
CA PHE A 103 11.71 -2.66 -10.64
C PHE A 103 12.38 -3.90 -10.06
N PRO A 104 13.16 -4.65 -10.86
CA PRO A 104 13.71 -5.94 -10.41
C PRO A 104 14.58 -5.86 -9.16
N ASN A 105 15.20 -4.71 -8.90
CA ASN A 105 16.11 -4.53 -7.77
C ASN A 105 15.51 -3.76 -6.59
N ILE A 106 14.21 -3.52 -6.61
CA ILE A 106 13.55 -2.77 -5.55
C ILE A 106 13.58 -3.54 -4.22
N TRP A 107 13.69 -2.80 -3.12
CA TRP A 107 13.51 -3.36 -1.78
C TRP A 107 12.02 -3.36 -1.42
N ILE A 108 11.50 -4.53 -1.09
CA ILE A 108 10.13 -4.69 -0.64
C ILE A 108 10.19 -5.18 0.81
N VAL A 109 9.65 -4.37 1.72
CA VAL A 109 9.62 -4.69 3.14
C VAL A 109 8.17 -4.90 3.55
N LEU A 110 7.87 -6.07 4.10
CA LEU A 110 6.54 -6.41 4.59
C LEU A 110 6.54 -6.34 6.10
N GLY A 111 5.54 -5.66 6.65
CA GLY A 111 5.40 -5.57 8.09
C GLY A 111 3.95 -5.47 8.53
N VAL A 112 3.71 -5.80 9.79
CA VAL A 112 2.45 -5.57 10.48
C VAL A 112 2.62 -4.31 11.31
N ILE A 113 1.98 -3.25 10.86
CA ILE A 113 2.14 -1.94 11.49
C ILE A 113 0.78 -1.39 11.91
#